data_3efe28bcaf094e7f8799ace3c0c310e7
#
_entry.id   3efe28bcaf094e7f8799ace3c0c310e7
#
_cell.length_a   1.000
_cell.length_b   1.000
_cell.length_c   1.000
_cell.angle_alpha   90.00
_cell.angle_beta   90.00
_cell.angle_gamma   90.00
#
_symmetry.space_group_name_H-M   'P 1'
#
loop_
_entity.id
_entity.type
_entity.pdbx_description
1 polymer ?
#
loop_
_entity_poly.entity_id
_entity_poly.type
_entity_poly.pdbx_seq_one_letter_code
_entity_poly.pdbx_strand_id
1 'polypeptide(L)'
;VVEGIIPGVISGVISSVFLYIVIFRIKPRLKISDDICRDKQNHSFRVKVVNLTRVNLVDVKYTLDVCYPHGDGIVDIQEIIPAKSRMEFMEAYSSDEENSNYAVRLSYNIDDSIFQKDCYFLFTFYAKHAVSGTATFIRKQFYPKNIKCGHFEMGKSTKIIVEPCHQTFCNCNKRCG
;
A
#
# COMPACT_ATOMS: atom_id res chain seq x y z
N VAL A 1 34.08 -45.68 5.61
CA VAL A 1 32.73 -45.29 5.14
C VAL A 1 32.13 -44.18 6.01
N VAL A 2 32.38 -44.14 7.30
CA VAL A 2 31.81 -43.12 8.21
C VAL A 2 32.49 -41.75 8.06
N GLU A 3 33.76 -41.69 7.68
CA GLU A 3 34.55 -40.44 7.55
C GLU A 3 34.05 -39.49 6.47
N GLY A 4 33.36 -40.00 5.44
CA GLY A 4 32.77 -39.14 4.36
C GLY A 4 31.36 -38.65 4.67
N ILE A 5 30.62 -39.31 5.55
CA ILE A 5 29.21 -38.97 5.83
C ILE A 5 29.09 -37.70 6.68
N ILE A 6 29.95 -37.57 7.70
CA ILE A 6 29.90 -36.43 8.64
C ILE A 6 30.13 -35.08 7.91
N PRO A 7 31.18 -34.90 7.06
CA PRO A 7 31.37 -33.66 6.31
C PRO A 7 30.21 -33.34 5.37
N GLY A 8 29.63 -34.38 4.75
CA GLY A 8 28.46 -34.18 3.86
C GLY A 8 27.22 -33.65 4.59
N VAL A 9 26.92 -34.21 5.76
CA VAL A 9 25.79 -33.76 6.58
C VAL A 9 26.02 -32.33 7.08
N ILE A 10 27.23 -32.03 7.57
CA ILE A 10 27.55 -30.66 8.04
C ILE A 10 27.42 -29.64 6.90
N SER A 11 27.97 -29.94 5.74
CA SER A 11 27.87 -29.07 4.56
C SER A 11 26.41 -28.86 4.13
N GLY A 12 25.59 -29.92 4.16
CA GLY A 12 24.15 -29.82 3.85
C GLY A 12 23.39 -28.93 4.81
N VAL A 13 23.66 -29.06 6.12
CA VAL A 13 23.05 -28.21 7.15
C VAL A 13 23.45 -26.74 6.97
N ILE A 14 24.75 -26.47 6.77
CA ILE A 14 25.23 -25.08 6.56
C ILE A 14 24.60 -24.46 5.33
N SER A 15 24.54 -25.19 4.21
CA SER A 15 23.92 -24.72 2.97
C SER A 15 22.43 -24.43 3.15
N SER A 16 21.72 -25.30 3.89
CA SER A 16 20.28 -25.11 4.16
C SER A 16 20.03 -23.89 5.04
N VAL A 17 20.82 -23.68 6.07
CA VAL A 17 20.73 -22.51 6.95
C VAL A 17 21.05 -21.22 6.18
N PHE A 18 22.07 -21.25 5.33
CA PHE A 18 22.42 -20.12 4.49
C PHE A 18 21.28 -19.76 3.53
N LEU A 19 20.74 -20.75 2.83
CA LEU A 19 19.60 -20.55 1.91
C LEU A 19 18.39 -20.00 2.66
N TYR A 20 18.08 -20.53 3.84
CA TYR A 20 17.01 -20.03 4.70
C TYR A 20 17.20 -18.55 5.05
N ILE A 21 18.40 -18.16 5.48
CA ILE A 21 18.72 -16.77 5.80
C ILE A 21 18.55 -15.87 4.59
N VAL A 22 19.01 -16.30 3.41
CA VAL A 22 18.88 -15.53 2.15
C VAL A 22 17.40 -15.35 1.81
N ILE A 23 16.60 -16.41 1.85
CA ILE A 23 15.16 -16.35 1.54
C ILE A 23 14.44 -15.42 2.50
N PHE A 24 14.73 -15.47 3.82
CA PHE A 24 14.10 -14.58 4.80
C PHE A 24 14.52 -13.11 4.69
N ARG A 25 15.68 -12.84 4.08
CA ARG A 25 16.14 -11.46 3.80
C ARG A 25 15.44 -10.84 2.59
N ILE A 26 14.84 -11.65 1.74
CA ILE A 26 14.09 -11.17 0.56
C ILE A 26 12.68 -10.77 1.00
N LYS A 27 12.50 -9.47 1.26
CA LYS A 27 11.20 -8.90 1.65
C LYS A 27 10.63 -8.08 0.50
N PRO A 28 9.30 -8.02 0.35
CA PRO A 28 8.65 -7.11 -0.58
C PRO A 28 9.08 -5.66 -0.34
N ARG A 29 9.41 -4.97 -1.43
CA ARG A 29 9.66 -3.53 -1.41
C ARG A 29 8.48 -2.83 -2.06
N LEU A 30 7.75 -2.08 -1.26
CA LEU A 30 6.55 -1.38 -1.68
C LEU A 30 6.71 0.12 -1.49
N LYS A 31 6.10 0.89 -2.38
CA LYS A 31 5.95 2.33 -2.23
C LYS A 31 4.47 2.67 -2.27
N ILE A 32 4.00 3.37 -1.25
CA ILE A 32 2.63 3.88 -1.14
C ILE A 32 2.67 5.38 -1.36
N SER A 33 1.68 5.92 -2.07
CA SER A 33 1.54 7.36 -2.29
C SER A 33 1.54 8.14 -0.97
N ASP A 34 2.08 9.36 -0.98
CA ASP A 34 2.09 10.23 0.20
C ASP A 34 0.76 10.94 0.41
N ASP A 35 0.00 11.05 -0.67
CA ASP A 35 -1.29 11.72 -0.70
C ASP A 35 -2.36 10.77 -1.24
N ILE A 36 -3.62 11.05 -0.88
CA ILE A 36 -4.81 10.43 -1.47
C ILE A 36 -5.24 11.30 -2.65
N CYS A 37 -5.45 10.67 -3.79
CA CYS A 37 -5.96 11.33 -4.98
C CYS A 37 -7.49 11.28 -5.00
N ARG A 38 -8.15 12.42 -5.11
CA ARG A 38 -9.59 12.50 -5.41
C ARG A 38 -9.77 12.66 -6.90
N ASP A 39 -10.42 11.68 -7.52
CA ASP A 39 -10.81 11.74 -8.93
C ASP A 39 -12.02 12.66 -9.10
N LYS A 40 -11.93 13.61 -10.04
CA LYS A 40 -13.01 14.54 -10.33
C LYS A 40 -14.22 13.89 -11.01
N GLN A 41 -13.96 12.90 -11.86
CA GLN A 41 -15.01 12.31 -12.68
C GLN A 41 -15.90 11.37 -11.88
N ASN A 42 -15.29 10.55 -11.03
CA ASN A 42 -15.99 9.47 -10.32
C ASN A 42 -16.17 9.73 -8.82
N HIS A 43 -15.77 10.91 -8.33
CA HIS A 43 -15.76 11.25 -6.90
C HIS A 43 -15.08 10.19 -6.01
N SER A 44 -14.24 9.33 -6.60
CA SER A 44 -13.55 8.27 -5.89
C SER A 44 -12.22 8.75 -5.33
N PHE A 45 -11.89 8.25 -4.15
CA PHE A 45 -10.60 8.47 -3.51
C PHE A 45 -9.67 7.32 -3.86
N ARG A 46 -8.45 7.62 -4.26
CA ARG A 46 -7.49 6.63 -4.74
C ARG A 46 -6.18 6.70 -3.98
N VAL A 47 -5.68 5.53 -3.59
CA VAL A 47 -4.33 5.36 -3.05
C VAL A 47 -3.53 4.56 -4.08
N LYS A 48 -2.32 5.02 -4.41
CA LYS A 48 -1.43 4.30 -5.33
C LYS A 48 -0.42 3.48 -4.55
N VAL A 49 -0.33 2.21 -4.89
CA VAL A 49 0.68 1.28 -4.36
C VAL A 49 1.52 0.77 -5.52
N VAL A 50 2.83 0.77 -5.34
CA VAL A 50 3.82 0.36 -6.35
C VAL A 50 4.67 -0.78 -5.78
N ASN A 51 4.70 -1.91 -6.46
CA ASN A 51 5.63 -2.98 -6.18
C ASN A 51 6.99 -2.64 -6.80
N LEU A 52 8.01 -2.44 -5.97
CA LEU A 52 9.39 -2.20 -6.39
C LEU A 52 10.24 -3.47 -6.39
N THR A 53 9.63 -4.61 -6.10
CA THR A 53 10.29 -5.91 -6.09
C THR A 53 10.29 -6.48 -7.50
N ARG A 54 11.35 -7.18 -7.89
CA ARG A 54 11.46 -7.89 -9.17
C ARG A 54 10.71 -9.24 -9.17
N VAL A 55 9.80 -9.44 -8.24
CA VAL A 55 9.00 -10.66 -8.08
C VAL A 55 7.58 -10.27 -7.80
N ASN A 56 6.64 -11.09 -8.24
CA ASN A 56 5.22 -10.89 -8.01
C ASN A 56 4.91 -10.96 -6.51
N LEU A 57 3.90 -10.19 -6.12
CA LEU A 57 3.28 -10.29 -4.81
C LEU A 57 1.98 -11.08 -4.93
N VAL A 58 1.71 -11.90 -3.95
CA VAL A 58 0.49 -12.72 -3.86
C VAL A 58 -0.23 -12.42 -2.56
N ASP A 59 -1.48 -12.86 -2.46
CA ASP A 59 -2.29 -12.72 -1.25
C ASP A 59 -2.44 -11.25 -0.83
N VAL A 60 -2.62 -10.36 -1.80
CA VAL A 60 -2.67 -8.91 -1.55
C VAL A 60 -4.01 -8.54 -0.94
N LYS A 61 -3.96 -7.95 0.26
CA LYS A 61 -5.11 -7.43 1.00
C LYS A 61 -4.89 -5.97 1.36
N TYR A 62 -5.93 -5.19 1.36
CA TYR A 62 -5.84 -3.77 1.71
C TYR A 62 -7.15 -3.26 2.29
N THR A 63 -7.05 -2.37 3.26
CA THR A 63 -8.19 -1.64 3.86
C THR A 63 -7.88 -0.16 3.92
N LEU A 64 -8.94 0.61 4.00
CA LEU A 64 -8.89 2.02 4.33
C LEU A 64 -9.94 2.27 5.41
N ASP A 65 -9.49 2.67 6.57
CA ASP A 65 -10.34 2.93 7.71
C ASP A 65 -10.37 4.43 8.00
N VAL A 66 -11.53 4.95 8.39
CA VAL A 66 -11.65 6.30 8.97
C VAL A 66 -11.56 6.17 10.48
N CYS A 67 -10.70 6.96 11.06
CA CYS A 67 -10.48 7.00 12.50
C CYS A 67 -10.91 8.36 13.06
N TYR A 68 -11.77 8.35 14.06
CA TYR A 68 -12.23 9.53 14.76
C TYR A 68 -11.63 9.53 16.18
N PRO A 69 -10.62 10.38 16.45
CA PRO A 69 -10.00 10.44 17.75
C PRO A 69 -10.93 11.12 18.77
N HIS A 70 -11.07 10.53 19.93
CA HIS A 70 -11.68 11.14 21.10
C HIS A 70 -10.59 11.60 22.08
N GLY A 71 -10.85 12.67 22.82
CA GLY A 71 -9.86 13.31 23.69
C GLY A 71 -9.32 12.46 24.85
N ASP A 72 -9.89 11.29 25.08
CA ASP A 72 -9.53 10.32 26.14
C ASP A 72 -8.62 9.17 25.63
N GLY A 73 -8.13 9.27 24.40
CA GLY A 73 -7.30 8.24 23.76
C GLY A 73 -8.10 7.11 23.11
N ILE A 74 -9.42 7.18 23.13
CA ILE A 74 -10.30 6.27 22.40
C ILE A 74 -10.36 6.72 20.92
N VAL A 75 -10.41 5.77 20.01
CA VAL A 75 -10.53 6.03 18.57
C VAL A 75 -11.67 5.18 18.04
N ASP A 76 -12.70 5.81 17.50
CA ASP A 76 -13.73 5.13 16.73
C ASP A 76 -13.20 4.84 15.34
N ILE A 77 -13.32 3.59 14.90
CA ILE A 77 -12.83 3.13 13.61
C ILE A 77 -14.03 2.71 12.77
N GLN A 78 -14.13 3.30 11.58
CA GLN A 78 -15.11 2.94 10.58
C GLN A 78 -14.39 2.46 9.32
N GLU A 79 -14.60 1.21 8.94
CA GLU A 79 -14.05 0.65 7.70
C GLU A 79 -14.75 1.27 6.48
N ILE A 80 -13.95 1.74 5.53
CA ILE A 80 -14.43 2.15 4.21
C ILE A 80 -14.32 0.95 3.28
N ILE A 81 -15.46 0.44 2.83
CA ILE A 81 -15.50 -0.73 1.96
C ILE A 81 -14.93 -0.35 0.58
N PRO A 82 -13.80 -0.91 0.16
CA PRO A 82 -13.26 -0.69 -1.17
C PRO A 82 -14.09 -1.41 -2.22
N ALA A 83 -14.02 -0.96 -3.47
CA ALA A 83 -14.63 -1.67 -4.61
C ALA A 83 -14.12 -3.13 -4.73
N LYS A 84 -12.86 -3.36 -4.33
CA LYS A 84 -12.27 -4.69 -4.10
C LYS A 84 -11.40 -4.60 -2.86
N SER A 85 -11.52 -5.53 -1.95
CA SER A 85 -10.70 -5.62 -0.72
C SER A 85 -9.47 -6.53 -0.87
N ARG A 86 -9.38 -7.23 -1.98
CA ARG A 86 -8.38 -8.27 -2.22
C ARG A 86 -7.99 -8.35 -3.69
N MET A 87 -6.73 -8.57 -3.95
CA MET A 87 -6.19 -8.96 -5.26
C MET A 87 -5.42 -10.28 -5.12
N GLU A 88 -5.51 -11.14 -6.10
CA GLU A 88 -4.78 -12.42 -6.08
C GLU A 88 -3.28 -12.19 -6.19
N PHE A 89 -2.87 -11.29 -7.07
CA PHE A 89 -1.48 -10.96 -7.27
C PHE A 89 -1.29 -9.51 -7.71
N MET A 90 -0.08 -9.01 -7.54
CA MET A 90 0.42 -7.75 -8.06
C MET A 90 1.76 -8.05 -8.75
N GLU A 91 1.88 -7.65 -10.00
CA GLU A 91 3.05 -7.98 -10.83
C GLU A 91 4.37 -7.43 -10.29
N ALA A 92 5.45 -8.08 -10.69
CA ALA A 92 6.80 -7.62 -10.45
C ALA A 92 7.07 -6.28 -11.12
N TYR A 93 7.96 -5.49 -10.53
CA TYR A 93 8.44 -4.29 -11.20
C TYR A 93 9.08 -4.64 -12.55
N SER A 94 8.59 -4.02 -13.60
CA SER A 94 9.15 -4.07 -14.94
C SER A 94 9.57 -2.66 -15.37
N SER A 95 10.63 -2.55 -16.15
CA SER A 95 11.02 -1.31 -16.80
C SER A 95 10.13 -0.98 -18.01
N ASP A 96 9.38 -1.95 -18.49
CA ASP A 96 8.38 -1.78 -19.55
C ASP A 96 7.09 -1.22 -18.91
N GLU A 97 6.91 0.10 -19.03
CA GLU A 97 5.84 0.84 -18.33
C GLU A 97 4.45 0.63 -18.97
N GLU A 98 4.37 0.19 -20.22
CA GLU A 98 3.09 0.17 -20.96
C GLU A 98 2.19 -1.02 -20.58
N ASN A 99 2.73 -2.14 -20.10
CA ASN A 99 1.97 -3.37 -19.92
C ASN A 99 2.04 -3.99 -18.52
N SER A 100 2.55 -3.29 -17.51
CA SER A 100 2.80 -3.92 -16.22
C SER A 100 1.86 -3.44 -15.11
N ASN A 101 1.21 -4.39 -14.44
CA ASN A 101 0.35 -4.18 -13.27
C ASN A 101 1.14 -4.11 -11.94
N TYR A 102 2.41 -3.64 -11.98
CA TYR A 102 3.22 -3.44 -10.78
C TYR A 102 2.81 -2.21 -9.97
N ALA A 103 2.01 -1.32 -10.55
CA ALA A 103 1.46 -0.13 -9.90
C ALA A 103 -0.07 -0.15 -9.94
N VAL A 104 -0.69 -0.20 -8.78
CA VAL A 104 -2.15 -0.33 -8.65
C VAL A 104 -2.73 0.92 -8.00
N ARG A 105 -3.87 1.37 -8.52
CA ARG A 105 -4.68 2.45 -7.95
C ARG A 105 -5.88 1.82 -7.24
N LEU A 106 -5.89 1.89 -5.94
CA LEU A 106 -6.95 1.32 -5.10
C LEU A 106 -8.01 2.40 -4.89
N SER A 107 -9.23 2.15 -5.37
CA SER A 107 -10.34 3.12 -5.36
C SER A 107 -11.30 2.84 -4.22
N TYR A 108 -11.73 3.91 -3.55
CA TYR A 108 -12.65 3.91 -2.43
C TYR A 108 -13.74 4.95 -2.66
N ASN A 109 -14.95 4.60 -2.30
CA ASN A 109 -16.07 5.53 -2.26
C ASN A 109 -16.18 6.09 -0.85
N ILE A 110 -15.87 7.36 -0.68
CA ILE A 110 -15.91 8.05 0.62
C ILE A 110 -17.02 9.10 0.53
N ASP A 111 -17.93 9.05 1.48
CA ASP A 111 -18.94 10.09 1.61
C ASP A 111 -18.30 11.38 2.15
N ASP A 112 -18.62 12.50 1.55
CA ASP A 112 -18.09 13.81 1.95
C ASP A 112 -18.53 14.22 3.38
N SER A 113 -19.57 13.62 3.93
CA SER A 113 -20.01 13.83 5.33
C SER A 113 -18.94 13.42 6.37
N ILE A 114 -18.05 12.51 6.01
CA ILE A 114 -16.94 12.06 6.87
C ILE A 114 -16.02 13.22 7.24
N PHE A 115 -15.83 14.19 6.33
CA PHE A 115 -14.93 15.32 6.53
C PHE A 115 -15.49 16.43 7.46
N GLN A 116 -16.70 16.28 7.96
CA GLN A 116 -17.30 17.23 8.91
C GLN A 116 -16.76 17.08 10.33
N LYS A 117 -16.11 15.95 10.63
CA LYS A 117 -15.50 15.65 11.93
C LYS A 117 -13.98 15.62 11.80
N ASP A 118 -13.29 15.87 12.89
CA ASP A 118 -11.85 15.62 12.96
C ASP A 118 -11.60 14.13 12.78
N CYS A 119 -10.91 13.80 11.69
CA CYS A 119 -10.63 12.41 11.34
C CYS A 119 -9.27 12.27 10.66
N TYR A 120 -8.78 11.05 10.66
CA TYR A 120 -7.69 10.64 9.79
C TYR A 120 -8.01 9.30 9.14
N PHE A 121 -7.33 9.01 8.04
CA PHE A 121 -7.50 7.75 7.31
C PHE A 121 -6.31 6.84 7.61
N LEU A 122 -6.59 5.59 7.92
CA LEU A 122 -5.59 4.57 8.15
C LEU A 122 -5.62 3.56 7.01
N PHE A 123 -4.66 3.66 6.11
CA PHE A 123 -4.48 2.71 5.02
C PHE A 123 -3.61 1.55 5.49
N THR A 124 -4.11 0.34 5.34
CA THR A 124 -3.40 -0.88 5.66
C THR A 124 -3.20 -1.70 4.38
N PHE A 125 -1.98 -2.18 4.16
CA PHE A 125 -1.63 -3.01 3.01
C PHE A 125 -0.84 -4.22 3.47
N TYR A 126 -1.26 -5.40 3.03
CA TYR A 126 -0.62 -6.68 3.28
C TYR A 126 -0.37 -7.38 1.97
N ALA A 127 0.81 -7.97 1.80
CA ALA A 127 1.14 -8.82 0.67
C ALA A 127 2.23 -9.82 1.04
N LYS A 128 2.28 -10.94 0.32
CA LYS A 128 3.35 -11.94 0.40
C LYS A 128 4.23 -11.91 -0.84
N HIS A 129 5.51 -12.15 -0.65
CA HIS A 129 6.45 -12.35 -1.74
C HIS A 129 6.27 -13.75 -2.34
N ALA A 130 6.01 -13.84 -3.64
CA ALA A 130 5.63 -15.10 -4.28
C ALA A 130 6.68 -16.23 -4.15
N VAL A 131 7.97 -15.88 -4.08
CA VAL A 131 9.05 -16.87 -4.01
C VAL A 131 9.42 -17.22 -2.56
N SER A 132 9.63 -16.21 -1.70
CA SER A 132 10.09 -16.47 -0.32
C SER A 132 8.95 -16.73 0.65
N GLY A 133 7.70 -16.43 0.29
CA GLY A 133 6.56 -16.50 1.20
C GLY A 133 6.58 -15.44 2.31
N THR A 134 7.63 -14.60 2.37
CA THR A 134 7.71 -13.56 3.40
C THR A 134 6.61 -12.52 3.19
N ALA A 135 5.91 -12.19 4.27
CA ALA A 135 4.87 -11.19 4.25
C ALA A 135 5.43 -9.79 4.56
N THR A 136 4.78 -8.78 3.99
CA THR A 136 4.96 -7.39 4.39
C THR A 136 3.62 -6.82 4.81
N PHE A 137 3.66 -6.00 5.84
CA PHE A 137 2.52 -5.31 6.38
C PHE A 137 2.89 -3.84 6.54
N ILE A 138 2.16 -2.96 5.88
CA ILE A 138 2.42 -1.52 5.91
C ILE A 138 1.14 -0.82 6.35
N ARG A 139 1.28 0.07 7.33
CA ARG A 139 0.26 1.04 7.71
C ARG A 139 0.71 2.44 7.33
N LYS A 140 -0.20 3.22 6.76
CA LYS A 140 0.04 4.61 6.44
C LYS A 140 -1.16 5.46 6.86
N GLN A 141 -0.87 6.51 7.61
CA GLN A 141 -1.88 7.46 8.05
C GLN A 141 -1.93 8.65 7.08
N PHE A 142 -3.15 9.04 6.73
CA PHE A 142 -3.42 10.22 5.92
C PHE A 142 -4.37 11.14 6.68
N TYR A 143 -4.14 12.41 6.55
CA TYR A 143 -5.04 13.43 7.07
C TYR A 143 -5.85 14.05 5.91
N PRO A 144 -6.98 14.74 6.19
CA PRO A 144 -7.74 15.43 5.14
C PRO A 144 -6.88 16.39 4.29
N LYS A 145 -5.83 17.00 4.87
CA LYS A 145 -4.85 17.85 4.16
C LYS A 145 -4.02 17.10 3.11
N ASN A 146 -3.93 15.78 3.21
CA ASN A 146 -3.24 14.93 2.24
C ASN A 146 -4.10 14.54 1.04
N ILE A 147 -5.33 15.05 0.95
CA ILE A 147 -6.22 14.79 -0.17
C ILE A 147 -5.99 15.85 -1.24
N LYS A 148 -5.61 15.41 -2.43
CA LYS A 148 -5.36 16.27 -3.59
C LYS A 148 -6.26 15.86 -4.76
N CYS A 149 -6.85 16.86 -5.43
CA CYS A 149 -7.63 16.61 -6.63
C CYS A 149 -6.73 16.45 -7.85
N GLY A 150 -7.01 15.45 -8.68
CA GLY A 150 -6.24 15.19 -9.89
C GLY A 150 -6.12 13.71 -10.24
N HIS A 151 -4.98 13.34 -10.78
CA HIS A 151 -4.67 11.95 -11.11
C HIS A 151 -3.21 11.62 -10.80
N PHE A 152 -2.91 10.35 -10.55
CA PHE A 152 -1.53 9.90 -10.36
C PHE A 152 -0.77 9.88 -11.67
N GLU A 153 0.49 10.32 -11.64
CA GLU A 153 1.43 10.06 -12.72
C GLU A 153 1.51 8.56 -13.03
N MET A 154 1.84 8.24 -14.28
CA MET A 154 2.03 6.85 -14.70
C MET A 154 3.29 6.22 -14.09
N GLY A 155 3.42 4.91 -14.24
CA GLY A 155 4.58 4.14 -13.83
C GLY A 155 4.83 4.14 -12.32
N LYS A 156 6.09 4.15 -11.92
CA LYS A 156 6.55 4.07 -10.52
C LYS A 156 6.39 5.34 -9.69
N SER A 157 6.03 6.43 -10.32
CA SER A 157 5.78 7.69 -9.63
C SER A 157 4.53 7.59 -8.77
N THR A 158 4.59 8.11 -7.55
CA THR A 158 3.45 8.23 -6.64
C THR A 158 2.96 9.68 -6.53
N LYS A 159 3.46 10.57 -7.39
CA LYS A 159 3.04 11.97 -7.44
C LYS A 159 1.66 12.11 -8.03
N ILE A 160 0.94 13.12 -7.59
CA ILE A 160 -0.36 13.50 -8.14
C ILE A 160 -0.16 14.72 -9.03
N ILE A 161 -0.63 14.63 -10.26
CA ILE A 161 -0.79 15.78 -11.15
C ILE A 161 -2.05 16.50 -10.67
N VAL A 162 -1.84 17.62 -10.01
CA VAL A 162 -2.93 18.40 -9.41
C VAL A 162 -3.65 19.15 -10.50
N GLU A 163 -4.97 18.99 -10.52
CA GLU A 163 -5.87 19.74 -11.40
C GLU A 163 -6.67 20.76 -10.59
N PRO A 164 -6.99 21.94 -11.15
CA PRO A 164 -7.79 22.93 -10.45
C PRO A 164 -9.17 22.33 -10.11
N CYS A 165 -9.50 22.29 -8.83
CA CYS A 165 -10.77 21.79 -8.34
C CYS A 165 -11.77 22.95 -8.25
N HIS A 166 -12.86 22.91 -9.02
CA HIS A 166 -13.89 23.96 -9.03
C HIS A 166 -14.86 23.89 -7.84
N GLN A 167 -14.65 22.98 -6.87
CA GLN A 167 -15.59 22.80 -5.77
C GLN A 167 -14.98 23.03 -4.38
N THR A 168 -15.81 23.53 -3.54
CA THR A 168 -15.74 24.10 -2.19
C THR A 168 -14.99 23.29 -1.12
N PHE A 169 -14.53 22.07 -1.43
CA PHE A 169 -13.88 21.16 -0.47
C PHE A 169 -12.38 21.37 -0.28
N CYS A 170 -11.72 22.19 -1.10
CA CYS A 170 -10.36 22.66 -0.81
C CYS A 170 -10.28 23.67 0.35
N ASN A 171 -11.39 24.01 0.97
CA ASN A 171 -11.45 24.95 2.10
C ASN A 171 -11.05 24.34 3.46
N CYS A 172 -10.71 23.05 3.56
CA CYS A 172 -10.17 22.47 4.80
C CYS A 172 -8.86 23.13 5.24
N ASN A 173 -8.15 23.82 4.34
CA ASN A 173 -6.90 24.55 4.69
C ASN A 173 -7.14 25.89 5.39
N LYS A 174 -8.37 26.36 5.52
CA LYS A 174 -8.65 27.70 6.17
C LYS A 174 -9.03 27.61 7.65
N ARG A 175 -9.20 26.41 8.22
CA ARG A 175 -9.59 26.26 9.63
C ARG A 175 -8.50 25.73 10.57
N CYS A 176 -7.29 25.47 10.06
CA CYS A 176 -6.13 25.11 10.89
C CYS A 176 -5.08 26.23 10.80
N GLY A 177 -5.40 27.38 11.31
CA GLY A 177 -4.54 28.54 11.56
C GLY A 177 -4.81 29.08 12.93
#